data_97cb4c7e8972827328042e6371699d5b
#
_entry.id   97cb4c7e8972827328042e6371699d5b
#
_cell.length_a   1.000
_cell.length_b   1.000
_cell.length_c   1.000
_cell.angle_alpha   90.00
_cell.angle_beta   90.00
_cell.angle_gamma   90.00
#
_symmetry.space_group_name_H-M   'P 1'
#
loop_
_entity.id
_entity.type
_entity.pdbx_description
1 polymer ?
#
loop_
_entity_poly.entity_id
_entity_poly.type
_entity_poly.pdbx_seq_one_letter_code
_entity_poly.pdbx_strand_id
1 'polypeptide(L)'
;MCAVPDGTEPLRRFAAEADAEPAGTRWSYRRVFGRIRLLMVDTRAARVLDEERRSMLNAEEARWVREEALADPGSYDHLLIGTSLPWLLPPLVHAAEEWDAALCRGERGGPGGRWARFGENLRRRSDLEHWAAFPASFRWLTELIREAGSGTDAPATVCVLSGDVHHAYIAQPSWPADAPGVAPGARILQLTCSPVHNSIPGALRAGFRFAWSRTGRRLGRALARHGRTGPSPIQWRKTGGPWFGNQLMTLTLRGRKAALTLVQAKESSTGAQLETVLDQSLTIDA
;
A
#
# COMPACT_ATOMS: atom_id res chain seq x y z
N MET A 1 7.23 -3.14 -42.65
CA MET A 1 6.24 -2.90 -41.58
C MET A 1 5.41 -4.15 -41.44
N CYS A 2 5.59 -4.96 -40.41
CA CYS A 2 4.65 -6.04 -40.12
C CYS A 2 3.35 -5.40 -39.65
N ALA A 3 2.25 -5.64 -40.37
CA ALA A 3 0.92 -5.22 -39.92
C ALA A 3 0.63 -5.90 -38.58
N VAL A 4 0.40 -5.11 -37.54
CA VAL A 4 -0.09 -5.65 -36.26
C VAL A 4 -1.51 -6.16 -36.52
N PRO A 5 -1.81 -7.45 -36.26
CA PRO A 5 -3.16 -7.97 -36.45
C PRO A 5 -4.17 -7.12 -35.67
N ASP A 6 -5.34 -6.90 -36.24
CA ASP A 6 -6.44 -6.22 -35.54
C ASP A 6 -6.87 -7.06 -34.32
N GLY A 7 -6.60 -6.57 -33.13
CA GLY A 7 -6.91 -7.21 -31.86
C GLY A 7 -8.29 -6.90 -31.31
N THR A 8 -9.16 -6.19 -32.07
CA THR A 8 -10.45 -5.71 -31.57
C THR A 8 -11.37 -6.85 -31.10
N GLU A 9 -11.54 -7.90 -31.88
CA GLU A 9 -12.40 -9.02 -31.50
C GLU A 9 -11.86 -9.86 -30.34
N PRO A 10 -10.55 -10.22 -30.31
CA PRO A 10 -9.93 -10.84 -29.14
C PRO A 10 -10.09 -10.00 -27.86
N LEU A 11 -9.92 -8.67 -27.96
CA LEU A 11 -10.06 -7.77 -26.82
C LEU A 11 -11.52 -7.69 -26.32
N ARG A 12 -12.50 -7.59 -27.24
CA ARG A 12 -13.93 -7.60 -26.88
C ARG A 12 -14.33 -8.88 -26.16
N ARG A 13 -13.88 -10.03 -26.67
CA ARG A 13 -14.13 -11.34 -26.05
C ARG A 13 -13.53 -11.39 -24.66
N PHE A 14 -12.25 -11.04 -24.53
CA PHE A 14 -11.57 -10.98 -23.24
C PHE A 14 -12.29 -10.07 -22.25
N ALA A 15 -12.73 -8.87 -22.68
CA ALA A 15 -13.45 -7.95 -21.83
C ALA A 15 -14.79 -8.52 -21.36
N ALA A 16 -15.54 -9.18 -22.26
CA ALA A 16 -16.80 -9.83 -21.91
C ALA A 16 -16.60 -11.01 -20.93
N GLU A 17 -15.57 -11.82 -21.13
CA GLU A 17 -15.22 -12.94 -20.24
C GLU A 17 -14.79 -12.42 -18.86
N ALA A 18 -13.94 -11.39 -18.80
CA ALA A 18 -13.48 -10.78 -17.56
C ALA A 18 -14.59 -10.08 -16.78
N ASP A 19 -15.60 -9.51 -17.45
CA ASP A 19 -16.78 -8.91 -16.83
C ASP A 19 -17.74 -9.99 -16.29
N ALA A 20 -17.93 -11.07 -17.06
CA ALA A 20 -18.82 -12.17 -16.66
C ALA A 20 -18.24 -13.00 -15.50
N GLU A 21 -16.92 -13.17 -15.46
CA GLU A 21 -16.23 -14.01 -14.48
C GLU A 21 -14.95 -13.32 -13.96
N PRO A 22 -15.08 -12.24 -13.14
CA PRO A 22 -13.96 -11.43 -12.65
C PRO A 22 -12.90 -12.26 -11.91
N ALA A 23 -13.31 -13.31 -11.21
CA ALA A 23 -12.39 -14.19 -10.48
C ALA A 23 -11.49 -15.04 -11.38
N GLY A 24 -11.89 -15.28 -12.65
CA GLY A 24 -11.13 -16.04 -13.62
C GLY A 24 -9.98 -15.28 -14.28
N THR A 25 -9.96 -13.95 -14.12
CA THR A 25 -8.94 -13.09 -14.77
C THR A 25 -7.97 -12.53 -13.74
N ARG A 26 -6.67 -12.85 -13.91
CA ARG A 26 -5.62 -12.24 -13.09
C ARG A 26 -5.19 -10.90 -13.69
N TRP A 27 -5.31 -9.84 -12.87
CA TRP A 27 -4.85 -8.49 -13.22
C TRP A 27 -3.49 -8.17 -12.62
N SER A 28 -3.04 -8.89 -11.60
CA SER A 28 -1.67 -8.80 -11.11
C SER A 28 -0.68 -9.31 -12.14
N TYR A 29 0.47 -8.65 -12.23
CA TYR A 29 1.52 -9.06 -13.15
C TYR A 29 2.92 -8.72 -12.61
N ARG A 30 3.92 -9.46 -13.13
CA ARG A 30 5.34 -9.21 -12.90
C ARG A 30 5.99 -8.62 -14.16
N ARG A 31 6.90 -7.68 -13.95
CA ARG A 31 7.87 -7.19 -14.94
C ARG A 31 9.26 -7.22 -14.34
N VAL A 32 10.26 -7.49 -15.20
CA VAL A 32 11.67 -7.52 -14.83
C VAL A 32 12.40 -6.53 -15.73
N PHE A 33 13.14 -5.60 -15.12
CA PHE A 33 13.96 -4.61 -15.78
C PHE A 33 15.41 -4.78 -15.31
N GLY A 34 16.16 -5.69 -15.96
CA GLY A 34 17.47 -6.11 -15.47
C GLY A 34 17.38 -6.70 -14.06
N ARG A 35 17.99 -6.04 -13.08
CA ARG A 35 17.95 -6.48 -11.67
C ARG A 35 16.87 -5.76 -10.85
N ILE A 36 15.82 -5.24 -11.49
CA ILE A 36 14.67 -4.65 -10.83
C ILE A 36 13.46 -5.54 -11.10
N ARG A 37 12.79 -5.98 -10.05
CA ARG A 37 11.52 -6.72 -10.12
C ARG A 37 10.38 -5.80 -9.74
N LEU A 38 9.44 -5.61 -10.66
CA LEU A 38 8.18 -4.92 -10.42
C LEU A 38 7.06 -5.96 -10.35
N LEU A 39 6.34 -5.96 -9.25
CA LEU A 39 5.15 -6.76 -9.01
C LEU A 39 3.97 -5.82 -8.83
N MET A 40 3.06 -5.78 -9.81
CA MET A 40 1.80 -5.03 -9.68
C MET A 40 0.74 -5.95 -9.10
N VAL A 41 0.13 -5.54 -8.01
CA VAL A 41 -0.86 -6.32 -7.25
C VAL A 41 -2.24 -5.71 -7.46
N ASP A 42 -3.15 -6.49 -7.98
CA ASP A 42 -4.56 -6.10 -8.10
C ASP A 42 -5.23 -6.13 -6.73
N THR A 43 -5.56 -4.95 -6.23
CA THR A 43 -6.25 -4.76 -4.95
C THR A 43 -7.74 -4.43 -5.14
N ARG A 44 -8.32 -4.72 -6.30
CA ARG A 44 -9.70 -4.42 -6.65
C ARG A 44 -10.50 -5.66 -7.06
N ALA A 45 -10.15 -6.31 -8.19
CA ALA A 45 -10.93 -7.40 -8.74
C ALA A 45 -10.82 -8.69 -7.91
N ALA A 46 -9.67 -8.95 -7.30
CA ALA A 46 -9.42 -10.16 -6.51
C ALA A 46 -9.94 -10.13 -5.05
N ARG A 47 -10.64 -9.06 -4.64
CA ARG A 47 -11.16 -8.93 -3.27
C ARG A 47 -12.21 -9.96 -2.94
N VAL A 48 -12.14 -10.51 -1.72
CA VAL A 48 -13.20 -11.32 -1.11
C VAL A 48 -13.92 -10.46 -0.07
N LEU A 49 -15.18 -10.13 -0.34
CA LEU A 49 -15.96 -9.21 0.48
C LEU A 49 -16.89 -9.92 1.49
N ASP A 50 -17.01 -11.23 1.41
CA ASP A 50 -17.70 -12.04 2.42
C ASP A 50 -17.03 -11.82 3.79
N GLU A 51 -17.79 -11.39 4.80
CA GLU A 51 -17.24 -10.95 6.08
C GLU A 51 -16.47 -12.05 6.83
N GLU A 52 -16.85 -13.32 6.66
CA GLU A 52 -16.17 -14.45 7.31
C GLU A 52 -14.81 -14.76 6.68
N ARG A 53 -14.64 -14.43 5.38
CA ARG A 53 -13.44 -14.71 4.59
C ARG A 53 -12.81 -13.44 3.99
N ARG A 54 -13.20 -12.29 4.53
CA ARG A 54 -12.83 -10.98 3.99
C ARG A 54 -11.34 -10.85 3.78
N SER A 55 -10.94 -10.63 2.53
CA SER A 55 -9.53 -10.55 2.12
C SER A 55 -9.33 -9.57 0.98
N MET A 56 -8.18 -8.89 0.97
CA MET A 56 -7.77 -7.98 -0.13
C MET A 56 -7.51 -8.75 -1.42
N LEU A 57 -7.03 -9.98 -1.31
CA LEU A 57 -6.74 -10.89 -2.41
C LEU A 57 -7.42 -12.22 -2.15
N ASN A 58 -7.92 -12.89 -3.16
CA ASN A 58 -8.31 -14.28 -3.04
C ASN A 58 -7.08 -15.18 -2.81
N ALA A 59 -7.30 -16.44 -2.43
CA ALA A 59 -6.21 -17.35 -2.05
C ALA A 59 -5.26 -17.67 -3.21
N GLU A 60 -5.77 -17.75 -4.43
CA GLU A 60 -4.97 -18.01 -5.62
C GLU A 60 -4.07 -16.84 -5.96
N GLU A 61 -4.61 -15.63 -5.92
CA GLU A 61 -3.89 -14.39 -6.16
C GLU A 61 -2.80 -14.17 -5.10
N ALA A 62 -3.14 -14.37 -3.83
CA ALA A 62 -2.17 -14.26 -2.73
C ALA A 62 -1.02 -15.25 -2.89
N ARG A 63 -1.30 -16.50 -3.28
CA ARG A 63 -0.27 -17.49 -3.54
C ARG A 63 0.65 -17.07 -4.69
N TRP A 64 0.07 -16.65 -5.83
CA TRP A 64 0.85 -16.19 -6.98
C TRP A 64 1.72 -14.98 -6.65
N VAL A 65 1.17 -13.96 -5.96
CA VAL A 65 1.94 -12.78 -5.53
C VAL A 65 3.12 -13.19 -4.65
N ARG A 66 2.94 -14.16 -3.75
CA ARG A 66 4.00 -14.67 -2.90
C ARG A 66 5.07 -15.39 -3.70
N GLU A 67 4.67 -16.30 -4.59
CA GLU A 67 5.58 -17.05 -5.45
C GLU A 67 6.43 -16.10 -6.30
N GLU A 68 5.81 -15.10 -6.93
CA GLU A 68 6.51 -14.13 -7.78
C GLU A 68 7.40 -13.14 -7.00
N ALA A 69 7.00 -12.78 -5.79
CA ALA A 69 7.82 -11.90 -4.94
C ALA A 69 9.10 -12.59 -4.47
N LEU A 70 9.01 -13.89 -4.14
CA LEU A 70 10.11 -14.68 -3.54
C LEU A 70 10.90 -15.52 -4.55
N ALA A 71 10.46 -15.61 -5.81
CA ALA A 71 11.16 -16.37 -6.84
C ALA A 71 12.60 -15.89 -7.01
N ASP A 72 13.51 -16.83 -7.29
CA ASP A 72 14.92 -16.58 -7.64
C ASP A 72 15.60 -15.53 -6.73
N PRO A 73 15.80 -15.82 -5.42
CA PRO A 73 16.49 -14.93 -4.51
C PRO A 73 17.88 -14.55 -5.06
N GLY A 74 18.30 -13.30 -4.86
CA GLY A 74 19.57 -12.80 -5.38
C GLY A 74 19.57 -12.42 -6.86
N SER A 75 18.51 -12.74 -7.63
CA SER A 75 18.40 -12.36 -9.04
C SER A 75 18.04 -10.88 -9.25
N TYR A 76 17.60 -10.18 -8.23
CA TYR A 76 17.19 -8.77 -8.28
C TYR A 76 17.78 -7.97 -7.12
N ASP A 77 18.08 -6.70 -7.37
CA ASP A 77 18.58 -5.74 -6.38
C ASP A 77 17.46 -4.91 -5.75
N HIS A 78 16.32 -4.79 -6.44
CA HIS A 78 15.18 -4.01 -5.98
C HIS A 78 13.89 -4.76 -6.25
N LEU A 79 13.05 -4.87 -5.22
CA LEU A 79 11.67 -5.33 -5.33
C LEU A 79 10.72 -4.13 -5.21
N LEU A 80 9.93 -3.89 -6.24
CA LEU A 80 8.88 -2.88 -6.27
C LEU A 80 7.53 -3.59 -6.24
N ILE A 81 6.69 -3.31 -5.24
CA ILE A 81 5.33 -3.83 -5.11
C ILE A 81 4.37 -2.67 -5.34
N GLY A 82 3.77 -2.62 -6.53
CA GLY A 82 2.76 -1.64 -6.87
C GLY A 82 1.38 -2.09 -6.41
N THR A 83 0.66 -1.23 -5.71
CA THR A 83 -0.71 -1.45 -5.24
C THR A 83 -1.49 -0.15 -5.35
N SER A 84 -2.79 -0.18 -5.68
CA SER A 84 -3.57 1.04 -5.78
C SER A 84 -3.70 1.75 -4.43
N LEU A 85 -3.78 0.99 -3.34
CA LEU A 85 -4.02 1.46 -1.98
C LEU A 85 -2.76 1.38 -1.12
N PRO A 86 -2.48 2.37 -0.26
CA PRO A 86 -1.35 2.30 0.67
C PRO A 86 -1.44 1.12 1.64
N TRP A 87 -0.30 0.42 1.77
CA TRP A 87 -0.13 -0.59 2.82
C TRP A 87 -0.06 0.05 4.22
N LEU A 88 0.73 1.14 4.37
CA LEU A 88 0.93 1.86 5.63
C LEU A 88 0.23 3.23 5.58
N LEU A 89 -0.93 3.33 6.16
CA LEU A 89 -1.66 4.59 6.32
C LEU A 89 -1.11 5.43 7.49
N PRO A 90 -1.51 6.72 7.60
CA PRO A 90 -1.33 7.47 8.85
C PRO A 90 -1.87 6.65 10.02
N PRO A 91 -1.12 6.51 11.14
CA PRO A 91 -1.44 5.55 12.19
C PRO A 91 -2.85 5.64 12.79
N LEU A 92 -3.43 6.85 12.85
CA LEU A 92 -4.81 7.01 13.31
C LEU A 92 -5.81 6.46 12.27
N VAL A 93 -5.58 6.73 10.98
CA VAL A 93 -6.46 6.24 9.91
C VAL A 93 -6.40 4.73 9.84
N HIS A 94 -5.20 4.15 9.87
CA HIS A 94 -4.99 2.71 9.92
C HIS A 94 -5.74 2.07 11.08
N ALA A 95 -5.58 2.61 12.29
CA ALA A 95 -6.27 2.09 13.47
C ALA A 95 -7.79 2.25 13.40
N ALA A 96 -8.29 3.29 12.74
CA ALA A 96 -9.72 3.49 12.54
C ALA A 96 -10.32 2.45 11.59
N GLU A 97 -9.63 2.11 10.51
CA GLU A 97 -10.07 1.06 9.57
C GLU A 97 -10.01 -0.33 10.21
N GLU A 98 -8.93 -0.65 10.94
CA GLU A 98 -8.81 -1.91 11.66
C GLU A 98 -9.88 -2.04 12.76
N TRP A 99 -10.17 -0.95 13.46
CA TRP A 99 -11.23 -0.86 14.44
C TRP A 99 -12.61 -1.10 13.82
N ASP A 100 -12.90 -0.44 12.68
CA ASP A 100 -14.15 -0.64 11.96
C ASP A 100 -14.31 -2.10 11.49
N ALA A 101 -13.25 -2.68 10.92
CA ALA A 101 -13.23 -4.08 10.52
C ALA A 101 -13.53 -5.03 11.71
N ALA A 102 -13.00 -4.73 12.90
CA ALA A 102 -13.29 -5.52 14.11
C ALA A 102 -14.75 -5.37 14.56
N LEU A 103 -15.33 -4.16 14.47
CA LEU A 103 -16.76 -3.96 14.77
C LEU A 103 -17.65 -4.74 13.80
N CYS A 104 -17.36 -4.72 12.52
CA CYS A 104 -18.11 -5.44 11.50
C CYS A 104 -18.08 -6.97 11.73
N ARG A 105 -16.94 -7.52 12.15
CA ARG A 105 -16.84 -8.94 12.54
C ARG A 105 -17.56 -9.30 13.84
N GLY A 106 -18.07 -8.30 14.56
CA GLY A 106 -18.78 -8.53 15.81
C GLY A 106 -17.87 -8.75 17.03
N GLU A 107 -16.59 -8.39 16.98
CA GLU A 107 -15.66 -8.46 18.13
C GLU A 107 -16.19 -7.70 19.35
N ARG A 108 -17.09 -6.77 19.10
CA ARG A 108 -17.81 -6.04 20.12
C ARG A 108 -19.32 -6.18 19.95
N GLY A 109 -19.97 -6.87 20.86
CA GLY A 109 -21.43 -7.03 20.89
C GLY A 109 -21.99 -8.09 19.95
N GLY A 110 -21.14 -8.94 19.39
CA GLY A 110 -21.51 -10.09 18.55
C GLY A 110 -21.79 -9.74 17.10
N PRO A 111 -21.76 -10.75 16.20
CA PRO A 111 -22.10 -10.61 14.79
C PRO A 111 -23.52 -10.07 14.61
N GLY A 112 -23.72 -9.13 13.65
CA GLY A 112 -25.02 -8.51 13.39
C GLY A 112 -25.55 -7.59 14.50
N GLY A 113 -24.78 -7.41 15.59
CA GLY A 113 -25.13 -6.53 16.71
C GLY A 113 -25.12 -5.03 16.32
N ARG A 114 -25.50 -4.16 17.27
CA ARG A 114 -25.55 -2.70 17.01
C ARG A 114 -24.22 -2.12 16.54
N TRP A 115 -23.10 -2.61 17.09
CA TRP A 115 -21.77 -2.16 16.71
C TRP A 115 -21.37 -2.65 15.32
N ALA A 116 -21.73 -3.89 14.95
CA ALA A 116 -21.49 -4.41 13.60
C ALA A 116 -22.26 -3.60 12.55
N ARG A 117 -23.54 -3.29 12.81
CA ARG A 117 -24.34 -2.43 11.92
C ARG A 117 -23.79 -1.01 11.83
N PHE A 118 -23.31 -0.45 12.94
CA PHE A 118 -22.66 0.86 12.93
C PHE A 118 -21.38 0.84 12.09
N GLY A 119 -20.50 -0.15 12.28
CA GLY A 119 -19.27 -0.32 11.49
C GLY A 119 -19.58 -0.44 10.00
N GLU A 120 -20.53 -1.30 9.61
CA GLU A 120 -20.90 -1.45 8.20
C GLU A 120 -21.42 -0.16 7.57
N ASN A 121 -22.22 0.64 8.30
CA ASN A 121 -22.64 1.95 7.83
C ASN A 121 -21.47 2.93 7.67
N LEU A 122 -20.52 2.90 8.62
CA LEU A 122 -19.31 3.74 8.57
C LEU A 122 -18.43 3.34 7.38
N ARG A 123 -18.18 2.05 7.22
CA ARG A 123 -17.41 1.48 6.11
C ARG A 123 -17.92 1.97 4.76
N ARG A 124 -19.23 1.85 4.52
CA ARG A 124 -19.87 2.27 3.25
C ARG A 124 -19.82 3.77 3.01
N ARG A 125 -19.92 4.59 4.07
CA ARG A 125 -19.97 6.05 3.93
C ARG A 125 -18.59 6.70 3.79
N SER A 126 -17.55 6.02 4.26
CA SER A 126 -16.20 6.58 4.38
C SER A 126 -15.17 5.83 3.55
N ASP A 127 -15.60 4.93 2.64
CA ASP A 127 -14.73 4.13 1.78
C ASP A 127 -13.54 3.51 2.54
N LEU A 128 -13.85 2.82 3.66
CA LEU A 128 -12.82 2.15 4.46
C LEU A 128 -12.42 0.84 3.78
N GLU A 129 -11.49 0.95 2.83
CA GLU A 129 -11.17 -0.14 1.92
C GLU A 129 -9.66 -0.42 1.75
N HIS A 130 -8.81 0.24 2.55
CA HIS A 130 -7.38 0.03 2.47
C HIS A 130 -6.96 -1.29 3.14
N TRP A 131 -5.67 -1.60 3.09
CA TRP A 131 -5.13 -2.83 3.66
C TRP A 131 -5.47 -3.02 5.15
N ALA A 132 -5.62 -1.93 5.90
CA ALA A 132 -6.02 -1.96 7.31
C ALA A 132 -7.44 -2.48 7.53
N ALA A 133 -8.36 -2.26 6.57
CA ALA A 133 -9.72 -2.80 6.59
C ALA A 133 -9.78 -4.31 6.32
N PHE A 134 -8.64 -4.92 5.96
CA PHE A 134 -8.45 -6.35 5.73
C PHE A 134 -7.29 -6.89 6.60
N PRO A 135 -7.46 -7.02 7.93
CA PRO A 135 -6.35 -7.28 8.84
C PRO A 135 -5.55 -8.55 8.56
N ALA A 136 -6.19 -9.60 8.05
CA ALA A 136 -5.50 -10.84 7.66
C ALA A 136 -4.57 -10.59 6.46
N SER A 137 -5.06 -9.85 5.45
CA SER A 137 -4.26 -9.49 4.27
C SER A 137 -3.14 -8.52 4.60
N PHE A 138 -3.37 -7.59 5.53
CA PHE A 138 -2.32 -6.69 6.02
C PHE A 138 -1.18 -7.47 6.68
N ARG A 139 -1.49 -8.44 7.56
CA ARG A 139 -0.49 -9.31 8.18
C ARG A 139 0.25 -10.14 7.16
N TRP A 140 -0.47 -10.73 6.22
CA TRP A 140 0.09 -11.53 5.13
C TRP A 140 1.08 -10.72 4.28
N LEU A 141 0.69 -9.51 3.81
CA LEU A 141 1.58 -8.65 3.03
C LEU A 141 2.80 -8.20 3.84
N THR A 142 2.59 -7.88 5.12
CA THR A 142 3.66 -7.49 6.05
C THR A 142 4.71 -8.59 6.19
N GLU A 143 4.26 -9.84 6.30
CA GLU A 143 5.14 -11.00 6.41
C GLU A 143 5.86 -11.28 5.08
N LEU A 144 5.15 -11.20 3.96
CA LEU A 144 5.75 -11.34 2.63
C LEU A 144 6.87 -10.32 2.40
N ILE A 145 6.63 -9.04 2.74
CA ILE A 145 7.62 -7.97 2.61
C ILE A 145 8.82 -8.23 3.51
N ARG A 146 8.60 -8.69 4.74
CA ARG A 146 9.66 -9.05 5.68
C ARG A 146 10.52 -10.17 5.10
N GLU A 147 9.91 -11.24 4.63
CA GLU A 147 10.59 -12.40 4.06
C GLU A 147 11.40 -12.02 2.81
N ALA A 148 10.79 -11.28 1.88
CA ALA A 148 11.47 -10.82 0.67
C ALA A 148 12.66 -9.89 0.96
N GLY A 149 12.61 -9.16 2.08
CA GLY A 149 13.68 -8.24 2.50
C GLY A 149 14.73 -8.89 3.40
N SER A 150 14.63 -10.18 3.71
CA SER A 150 15.48 -10.87 4.69
C SER A 150 16.45 -11.87 4.03
N GLY A 151 17.49 -12.27 4.76
CA GLY A 151 18.48 -13.27 4.33
C GLY A 151 19.68 -12.68 3.62
N THR A 152 20.62 -13.57 3.23
CA THR A 152 21.90 -13.20 2.60
C THR A 152 21.72 -12.62 1.20
N ASP A 153 20.70 -13.07 0.48
CA ASP A 153 20.38 -12.67 -0.89
C ASP A 153 19.33 -11.56 -0.96
N ALA A 154 19.09 -10.87 0.17
CA ALA A 154 18.12 -9.80 0.25
C ALA A 154 18.41 -8.67 -0.75
N PRO A 155 17.38 -8.10 -1.39
CA PRO A 155 17.55 -6.95 -2.25
C PRO A 155 18.02 -5.73 -1.45
N ALA A 156 18.60 -4.74 -2.12
CA ALA A 156 18.97 -3.48 -1.48
C ALA A 156 17.72 -2.73 -0.95
N THR A 157 16.62 -2.77 -1.70
CA THR A 157 15.36 -2.14 -1.30
C THR A 157 14.14 -3.02 -1.61
N VAL A 158 13.13 -2.92 -0.74
CA VAL A 158 11.75 -3.32 -1.02
C VAL A 158 10.88 -2.08 -0.90
N CYS A 159 10.30 -1.62 -2.01
CA CYS A 159 9.47 -0.42 -2.04
C CYS A 159 8.03 -0.78 -2.37
N VAL A 160 7.09 -0.44 -1.49
CA VAL A 160 5.65 -0.49 -1.78
C VAL A 160 5.24 0.84 -2.37
N LEU A 161 4.73 0.81 -3.60
CA LEU A 161 4.32 1.99 -4.37
C LEU A 161 2.80 2.09 -4.35
N SER A 162 2.25 3.26 -4.05
CA SER A 162 0.79 3.45 -4.02
C SER A 162 0.35 4.89 -4.30
N GLY A 163 -0.95 5.04 -4.53
CA GLY A 163 -1.64 6.31 -4.69
C GLY A 163 -2.85 6.46 -3.77
N ASP A 164 -3.96 6.97 -4.31
CA ASP A 164 -5.34 6.98 -3.79
C ASP A 164 -5.66 7.89 -2.58
N VAL A 165 -4.70 8.35 -1.83
CA VAL A 165 -4.92 9.07 -0.56
C VAL A 165 -4.75 10.59 -0.62
N HIS A 166 -4.75 11.16 -1.82
CA HIS A 166 -4.73 12.60 -2.08
C HIS A 166 -3.57 13.39 -1.44
N HIS A 167 -2.49 12.73 -1.06
CA HIS A 167 -1.25 13.36 -0.58
C HIS A 167 -0.07 12.40 -0.80
N ALA A 168 1.14 12.94 -0.72
CA ALA A 168 2.35 12.12 -0.78
C ALA A 168 3.01 12.00 0.59
N TYR A 169 3.60 10.85 0.85
CA TYR A 169 4.42 10.61 2.04
C TYR A 169 5.34 9.41 1.86
N ILE A 170 6.33 9.34 2.71
CA ILE A 170 7.22 8.19 2.85
C ILE A 170 7.03 7.62 4.25
N ALA A 171 6.76 6.32 4.34
CA ALA A 171 6.68 5.60 5.60
C ALA A 171 7.71 4.48 5.64
N GLN A 172 8.37 4.32 6.78
CA GLN A 172 9.33 3.26 7.03
C GLN A 172 8.81 2.35 8.13
N PRO A 173 8.61 1.06 7.86
CA PRO A 173 8.22 0.08 8.86
C PRO A 173 9.40 -0.29 9.76
N SER A 174 9.06 -0.85 10.93
CA SER A 174 9.99 -1.53 11.82
C SER A 174 9.28 -2.70 12.48
N TRP A 175 9.94 -3.84 12.53
CA TRP A 175 9.46 -5.03 13.22
C TRP A 175 9.90 -4.99 14.68
N PRO A 176 9.10 -5.55 15.61
CA PRO A 176 9.53 -5.77 16.99
C PRO A 176 10.80 -6.63 17.02
N ALA A 177 11.65 -6.41 18.02
CA ALA A 177 12.92 -7.15 18.14
C ALA A 177 12.72 -8.66 18.39
N ASP A 178 11.57 -9.02 18.95
CA ASP A 178 11.12 -10.38 19.24
C ASP A 178 10.23 -10.96 18.12
N ALA A 179 10.08 -10.25 17.01
CA ALA A 179 9.32 -10.77 15.87
C ALA A 179 9.97 -12.07 15.35
N PRO A 180 9.15 -13.10 15.05
CA PRO A 180 9.69 -14.37 14.58
C PRO A 180 10.39 -14.21 13.23
N GLY A 181 11.54 -14.91 13.06
CA GLY A 181 12.31 -14.93 11.81
C GLY A 181 13.43 -13.89 11.76
N VAL A 182 14.09 -13.82 10.60
CA VAL A 182 15.25 -12.95 10.38
C VAL A 182 14.78 -11.50 10.18
N ALA A 183 15.48 -10.57 10.80
CA ALA A 183 15.24 -9.14 10.56
C ALA A 183 15.59 -8.77 9.10
N PRO A 184 14.79 -7.90 8.44
CA PRO A 184 15.10 -7.47 7.09
C PRO A 184 16.45 -6.76 6.98
N GLY A 185 17.30 -7.23 6.06
CA GLY A 185 18.53 -6.55 5.64
C GLY A 185 18.28 -5.49 4.58
N ALA A 186 17.19 -5.65 3.81
CA ALA A 186 16.77 -4.68 2.82
C ALA A 186 16.23 -3.39 3.45
N ARG A 187 16.40 -2.26 2.78
CA ARG A 187 15.69 -1.04 3.12
C ARG A 187 14.24 -1.11 2.64
N ILE A 188 13.31 -1.15 3.57
CA ILE A 188 11.88 -1.29 3.27
C ILE A 188 11.17 0.06 3.44
N LEU A 189 10.43 0.49 2.41
CA LEU A 189 9.74 1.77 2.38
C LEU A 189 8.37 1.64 1.72
N GLN A 190 7.40 2.37 2.24
CA GLN A 190 6.17 2.75 1.56
C GLN A 190 6.36 4.10 0.92
N LEU A 191 6.19 4.17 -0.40
CA LEU A 191 6.25 5.38 -1.21
C LEU A 191 4.86 5.67 -1.74
N THR A 192 4.20 6.68 -1.21
CA THR A 192 2.85 7.07 -1.62
C THR A 192 2.90 8.43 -2.30
N CYS A 193 2.34 8.52 -3.50
CA CYS A 193 2.24 9.78 -4.23
C CYS A 193 0.91 9.87 -4.97
N SER A 194 0.09 10.81 -4.57
CA SER A 194 -1.24 11.08 -5.12
C SER A 194 -1.66 12.50 -4.72
N PRO A 195 -2.35 13.19 -5.60
CA PRO A 195 -2.54 13.00 -7.04
C PRO A 195 -1.59 13.84 -7.89
N VAL A 196 -1.64 13.65 -9.22
CA VAL A 196 -1.00 14.58 -10.19
C VAL A 196 -1.81 15.88 -10.29
N HIS A 197 -3.11 15.81 -10.17
CA HIS A 197 -4.03 16.95 -10.24
C HIS A 197 -5.16 16.79 -9.22
N ASN A 198 -5.09 17.50 -8.11
CA ASN A 198 -6.18 17.61 -7.13
C ASN A 198 -5.89 18.71 -6.09
N SER A 199 -6.94 19.30 -5.56
CA SER A 199 -6.87 20.21 -4.42
C SER A 199 -7.60 19.60 -3.22
N ILE A 200 -6.96 19.60 -2.06
CA ILE A 200 -7.56 19.12 -0.82
C ILE A 200 -7.92 20.30 0.07
N PRO A 201 -9.16 20.37 0.62
CA PRO A 201 -9.55 21.36 1.60
C PRO A 201 -8.59 21.42 2.81
N GLY A 202 -8.37 22.63 3.33
CA GLY A 202 -7.43 22.85 4.43
C GLY A 202 -7.73 22.01 5.69
N ALA A 203 -9.01 21.78 5.99
CA ALA A 203 -9.44 20.94 7.10
C ALA A 203 -8.95 19.50 6.97
N LEU A 204 -9.03 18.90 5.74
CA LEU A 204 -8.52 17.55 5.49
C LEU A 204 -7.00 17.49 5.59
N ARG A 205 -6.28 18.54 5.12
CA ARG A 205 -4.82 18.64 5.30
C ARG A 205 -4.44 18.62 6.78
N ALA A 206 -5.18 19.37 7.61
CA ALA A 206 -4.98 19.37 9.06
C ALA A 206 -5.28 18.00 9.67
N GLY A 207 -6.35 17.33 9.23
CA GLY A 207 -6.73 15.98 9.63
C GLY A 207 -5.63 14.96 9.33
N PHE A 208 -5.06 14.97 8.12
CA PHE A 208 -3.95 14.07 7.77
C PHE A 208 -2.69 14.33 8.60
N ARG A 209 -2.34 15.62 8.85
CA ARG A 209 -1.22 15.94 9.73
C ARG A 209 -1.46 15.45 11.16
N PHE A 210 -2.68 15.62 11.68
CA PHE A 210 -3.08 15.11 12.98
C PHE A 210 -3.00 13.57 13.04
N ALA A 211 -3.44 12.87 12.01
CA ALA A 211 -3.40 11.41 11.95
C ALA A 211 -1.97 10.83 12.05
N TRP A 212 -0.95 11.59 11.64
CA TRP A 212 0.47 11.25 11.83
C TRP A 212 1.04 11.68 13.19
N SER A 213 0.31 12.47 13.97
CA SER A 213 0.80 13.02 15.24
C SER A 213 0.88 11.98 16.36
N ARG A 214 1.61 12.32 17.45
CA ARG A 214 1.64 11.50 18.66
C ARG A 214 0.26 11.36 19.30
N THR A 215 -0.56 12.42 19.26
CA THR A 215 -1.94 12.42 19.77
C THR A 215 -2.83 11.53 18.91
N GLY A 216 -2.72 11.61 17.59
CA GLY A 216 -3.39 10.70 16.67
C GLY A 216 -3.05 9.22 16.95
N ARG A 217 -1.78 8.89 17.18
CA ARG A 217 -1.38 7.53 17.58
C ARG A 217 -1.98 7.09 18.92
N ARG A 218 -2.11 7.99 19.90
CA ARG A 218 -2.77 7.67 21.19
C ARG A 218 -4.25 7.37 20.99
N LEU A 219 -4.93 8.17 20.19
CA LEU A 219 -6.33 7.95 19.82
C LEU A 219 -6.51 6.63 19.06
N GLY A 220 -5.63 6.32 18.10
CA GLY A 220 -5.62 5.05 17.40
C GLY A 220 -5.50 3.84 18.34
N ARG A 221 -4.63 3.92 19.36
CA ARG A 221 -4.53 2.89 20.40
C ARG A 221 -5.81 2.76 21.26
N ALA A 222 -6.53 3.86 21.49
CA ALA A 222 -7.81 3.81 22.17
C ALA A 222 -8.89 3.11 21.31
N LEU A 223 -8.93 3.40 20.01
CA LEU A 223 -9.78 2.69 19.06
C LEU A 223 -9.46 1.19 19.01
N ALA A 224 -8.19 0.81 18.92
CA ALA A 224 -7.75 -0.58 18.96
C ALA A 224 -8.24 -1.32 20.20
N ARG A 225 -8.08 -0.72 21.39
CA ARG A 225 -8.60 -1.29 22.65
C ARG A 225 -10.12 -1.41 22.63
N HIS A 226 -10.84 -0.40 22.16
CA HIS A 226 -12.29 -0.42 22.06
C HIS A 226 -12.77 -1.50 21.09
N GLY A 227 -12.13 -1.64 19.92
CA GLY A 227 -12.45 -2.66 18.92
C GLY A 227 -11.97 -4.06 19.28
N ARG A 228 -11.13 -4.21 20.31
CA ARG A 228 -10.45 -5.46 20.67
C ARG A 228 -9.57 -6.00 19.53
N THR A 229 -9.01 -5.10 18.72
CA THR A 229 -8.04 -5.50 17.70
C THR A 229 -6.77 -6.02 18.38
N GLY A 230 -6.17 -7.04 17.80
CA GLY A 230 -4.88 -7.56 18.29
C GLY A 230 -3.75 -6.55 18.11
N PRO A 231 -2.54 -6.85 18.59
CA PRO A 231 -1.37 -6.02 18.35
C PRO A 231 -1.03 -6.00 16.86
N SER A 232 -0.63 -4.81 16.38
CA SER A 232 -0.12 -4.70 15.01
C SER A 232 1.21 -5.46 14.87
N PRO A 233 1.43 -6.20 13.76
CA PRO A 233 2.66 -6.96 13.55
C PRO A 233 3.89 -6.07 13.36
N ILE A 234 3.69 -4.81 13.04
CA ILE A 234 4.75 -3.82 12.81
C ILE A 234 4.39 -2.44 13.38
N GLN A 235 5.41 -1.64 13.57
CA GLN A 235 5.28 -0.20 13.74
C GLN A 235 5.83 0.50 12.50
N TRP A 236 5.43 1.74 12.26
CA TRP A 236 6.01 2.55 11.20
C TRP A 236 6.07 4.02 11.57
N ARG A 237 7.00 4.69 10.97
CA ARG A 237 7.17 6.14 11.11
C ARG A 237 7.14 6.80 9.75
N LYS A 238 6.64 8.00 9.71
CA LYS A 238 6.76 8.87 8.55
C LYS A 238 8.17 9.43 8.50
N THR A 239 8.86 9.22 7.38
CA THR A 239 10.20 9.75 7.11
C THR A 239 10.19 10.94 6.15
N GLY A 240 9.07 11.16 5.45
CA GLY A 240 8.84 12.31 4.59
C GLY A 240 7.36 12.66 4.45
N GLY A 241 7.04 13.93 4.22
CA GLY A 241 5.65 14.41 4.05
C GLY A 241 4.89 14.66 5.38
N PRO A 242 3.55 14.76 5.37
CA PRO A 242 2.71 14.71 4.17
C PRO A 242 2.87 15.95 3.30
N TRP A 243 3.00 15.74 1.99
CA TRP A 243 2.99 16.78 0.99
C TRP A 243 1.64 16.80 0.29
N PHE A 244 1.14 18.00 0.02
CA PHE A 244 -0.18 18.22 -0.59
C PHE A 244 -0.02 19.10 -1.82
N GLY A 245 -0.85 18.87 -2.81
CA GLY A 245 -0.84 19.57 -4.09
C GLY A 245 -0.49 18.65 -5.25
N ASN A 246 -0.33 19.24 -6.43
CA ASN A 246 0.01 18.50 -7.64
C ASN A 246 1.49 18.14 -7.60
N GLN A 247 1.79 16.86 -7.70
CA GLN A 247 3.14 16.36 -7.41
C GLN A 247 3.48 15.09 -8.18
N LEU A 248 4.77 14.89 -8.39
CA LEU A 248 5.32 13.69 -9.00
C LEU A 248 6.49 13.19 -8.15
N MET A 249 6.45 11.92 -7.79
CA MET A 249 7.51 11.23 -7.09
C MET A 249 8.26 10.32 -8.07
N THR A 250 9.56 10.51 -8.18
CA THR A 250 10.43 9.74 -9.08
C THR A 250 11.38 8.88 -8.27
N LEU A 251 11.31 7.57 -8.46
CA LEU A 251 12.25 6.60 -7.90
C LEU A 251 13.29 6.24 -8.98
N THR A 252 14.54 6.56 -8.73
CA THR A 252 15.66 6.26 -9.62
C THR A 252 16.49 5.12 -9.04
N LEU A 253 16.69 4.06 -9.84
CA LEU A 253 17.43 2.86 -9.44
C LEU A 253 18.64 2.68 -10.35
N ARG A 254 19.85 2.51 -9.77
CA ARG A 254 21.11 2.31 -10.48
C ARG A 254 21.97 1.28 -9.75
N GLY A 255 22.06 0.05 -10.30
CA GLY A 255 22.64 -1.08 -9.57
C GLY A 255 21.91 -1.26 -8.25
N ARG A 256 22.62 -1.37 -7.14
CA ARG A 256 22.01 -1.46 -5.79
C ARG A 256 21.64 -0.10 -5.17
N LYS A 257 21.92 1.02 -5.86
CA LYS A 257 21.58 2.37 -5.38
C LYS A 257 20.16 2.76 -5.75
N ALA A 258 19.47 3.43 -4.83
CA ALA A 258 18.13 3.97 -5.03
C ALA A 258 18.08 5.43 -4.55
N ALA A 259 17.47 6.30 -5.33
CA ALA A 259 17.25 7.70 -4.99
C ALA A 259 15.80 8.10 -5.26
N LEU A 260 15.28 9.02 -4.49
CA LEU A 260 13.92 9.49 -4.55
C LEU A 260 13.87 11.01 -4.67
N THR A 261 13.17 11.49 -5.69
CA THR A 261 12.92 12.92 -5.90
C THR A 261 11.42 13.17 -5.90
N LEU A 262 10.95 14.20 -5.22
CA LEU A 262 9.58 14.69 -5.27
C LEU A 262 9.56 16.11 -5.79
N VAL A 263 8.83 16.35 -6.86
CA VAL A 263 8.57 17.68 -7.39
C VAL A 263 7.11 18.07 -7.23
N GLN A 264 6.86 19.34 -6.94
CA GLN A 264 5.51 19.90 -6.85
C GLN A 264 5.32 21.04 -7.86
N ALA A 265 4.15 21.09 -8.46
CA ALA A 265 3.74 22.25 -9.24
C ALA A 265 3.33 23.38 -8.28
N LYS A 266 3.97 24.53 -8.42
CA LYS A 266 3.67 25.75 -7.69
C LYS A 266 3.26 26.86 -8.64
N GLU A 267 2.32 27.68 -8.21
CA GLU A 267 1.94 28.89 -8.92
C GLU A 267 3.07 29.93 -8.80
N SER A 268 3.41 30.56 -9.90
CA SER A 268 4.41 31.62 -10.01
C SER A 268 3.83 32.78 -10.80
N SER A 269 4.41 33.96 -10.71
CA SER A 269 4.03 35.14 -11.50
C SER A 269 4.13 34.95 -13.01
N THR A 270 4.91 33.95 -13.45
CA THR A 270 5.11 33.59 -14.88
C THR A 270 4.37 32.33 -15.31
N GLY A 271 3.53 31.74 -14.43
CA GLY A 271 2.83 30.48 -14.67
C GLY A 271 3.18 29.40 -13.65
N ALA A 272 2.86 28.13 -13.95
CA ALA A 272 3.20 27.03 -13.08
C ALA A 272 4.68 26.67 -13.19
N GLN A 273 5.35 26.48 -12.06
CA GLN A 273 6.74 26.03 -11.98
C GLN A 273 6.84 24.75 -11.18
N LEU A 274 7.79 23.87 -11.54
CA LEU A 274 8.11 22.67 -10.76
C LEU A 274 9.20 23.01 -9.74
N GLU A 275 8.88 22.74 -8.47
CA GLU A 275 9.81 22.89 -7.35
C GLU A 275 10.15 21.52 -6.78
N THR A 276 11.46 21.22 -6.64
CA THR A 276 11.91 20.03 -5.94
C THR A 276 11.76 20.24 -4.45
N VAL A 277 10.89 19.43 -3.82
CA VAL A 277 10.61 19.49 -2.38
C VAL A 277 11.28 18.36 -1.61
N LEU A 278 11.77 17.35 -2.31
CA LEU A 278 12.55 16.25 -1.75
C LEU A 278 13.56 15.77 -2.79
N ASP A 279 14.80 15.56 -2.37
CA ASP A 279 15.83 14.82 -3.09
C ASP A 279 16.67 14.07 -2.04
N GLN A 280 16.62 12.72 -2.07
CA GLN A 280 17.34 11.92 -1.08
C GLN A 280 17.79 10.57 -1.63
N SER A 281 18.94 10.07 -1.15
CA SER A 281 19.34 8.68 -1.31
C SER A 281 18.51 7.79 -0.37
N LEU A 282 18.03 6.68 -0.91
CA LEU A 282 17.32 5.65 -0.13
C LEU A 282 18.24 4.53 0.34
N THR A 283 19.36 4.32 -0.33
CA THR A 283 20.40 3.34 0.06
C THR A 283 21.54 4.07 0.74
N ILE A 284 22.09 3.45 1.79
CA ILE A 284 23.32 3.93 2.43
C ILE A 284 24.47 3.45 1.54
N ASP A 285 25.41 4.33 1.21
CA ASP A 285 26.66 3.91 0.59
C ASP A 285 27.39 2.99 1.57
N ALA A 286 27.67 1.76 1.12
CA ALA A 286 28.38 0.75 1.91
C ALA A 286 29.86 1.15 2.02
#